data_d145230b432c7979e9dcd7ef4f31ec8f
#
_entry.id   d145230b432c7979e9dcd7ef4f31ec8f
#
_cell.length_a   1.000
_cell.length_b   1.000
_cell.length_c   1.000
_cell.angle_alpha   90.00
_cell.angle_beta   90.00
_cell.angle_gamma   90.00
#
_symmetry.space_group_name_H-M   'P 1'
#
loop_
_entity.id
_entity.type
_entity.pdbx_description
1 polymer ?
#
loop_
_entity_poly.entity_id
_entity_poly.type
_entity_poly.pdbx_seq_one_letter_code
_entity_poly.pdbx_strand_id
1 'polypeptide(L)'
;LEVVGVVEDVKQGGLDAPTGTELYFLHDVVAQAGFNSRSMHVLLRTEVPPTSLTPAVRDAVWSLDAALPVDEVRSMEEVLADARARPRFLTQLLGLFGILALVLAAVGTYGVMSYSVEQRMREMGIRIALGAEAGTVRGMNLRDGLGVAVIGLGIGLLGALALSGVMESVLYGVDATDLVTFVSVPLLLAGVAAVASWIPALRATRVDPVEVLKEE
;
A
#
# COMPACT_ATOMS: atom_id res chain seq x y z
N LEU A 1 8.52 11.04 45.53
CA LEU A 1 8.60 10.06 44.44
C LEU A 1 10.05 9.72 44.22
N GLU A 2 10.44 8.47 44.45
CA GLU A 2 11.79 7.97 44.19
C GLU A 2 11.75 7.06 42.97
N VAL A 3 12.70 7.23 42.06
CA VAL A 3 12.82 6.36 40.87
C VAL A 3 13.53 5.09 41.31
N VAL A 4 12.82 3.97 41.29
CA VAL A 4 13.34 2.65 41.71
C VAL A 4 13.94 1.85 40.55
N GLY A 5 13.71 2.23 39.34
CA GLY A 5 14.23 1.55 38.15
C GLY A 5 13.83 2.19 36.85
N VAL A 6 14.47 1.76 35.77
CA VAL A 6 14.14 2.11 34.37
C VAL A 6 13.90 0.83 33.63
N VAL A 7 12.85 0.78 32.84
CA VAL A 7 12.46 -0.37 32.00
C VAL A 7 12.60 0.02 30.51
N GLU A 8 12.71 -0.97 29.66
CA GLU A 8 12.67 -0.75 28.22
C GLU A 8 11.29 -0.24 27.79
N ASP A 9 11.28 0.47 26.66
CA ASP A 9 10.07 1.03 26.09
C ASP A 9 9.02 -0.04 25.80
N VAL A 10 7.79 0.19 26.27
CA VAL A 10 6.64 -0.67 26.01
C VAL A 10 5.66 0.07 25.13
N LYS A 11 5.18 -0.57 24.08
CA LYS A 11 4.21 0.00 23.14
C LYS A 11 2.78 -0.14 23.70
N GLN A 12 2.30 0.81 24.46
CA GLN A 12 0.94 0.79 25.03
C GLN A 12 -0.12 1.32 24.06
N GLY A 13 0.25 2.25 23.18
CA GLY A 13 -0.67 2.86 22.20
C GLY A 13 -0.98 2.01 20.97
N GLY A 14 -0.38 0.82 20.86
CA GLY A 14 -0.48 -0.07 19.70
C GLY A 14 0.89 -0.41 19.12
N LEU A 15 0.93 -1.42 18.24
CA LEU A 15 2.18 -1.89 17.63
C LEU A 15 2.87 -0.80 16.80
N ASP A 16 2.08 0.13 16.26
CA ASP A 16 2.51 1.15 15.31
C ASP A 16 2.67 2.53 15.97
N ALA A 17 2.27 2.69 17.24
CA ALA A 17 2.41 3.96 17.95
C ALA A 17 3.87 4.18 18.38
N PRO A 18 4.40 5.41 18.28
CA PRO A 18 5.67 5.75 18.88
C PRO A 18 5.57 5.60 20.39
N THR A 19 6.64 5.08 21.01
CA THR A 19 6.74 5.02 22.46
C THR A 19 6.84 6.43 23.02
N GLY A 20 5.92 6.76 23.94
CA GLY A 20 5.94 8.03 24.65
C GLY A 20 6.74 7.95 25.94
N THR A 21 6.75 9.04 26.71
CA THR A 21 7.28 9.00 28.08
C THR A 21 6.26 8.30 28.98
N GLU A 22 6.62 7.19 29.56
CA GLU A 22 5.75 6.37 30.39
C GLU A 22 6.27 6.32 31.83
N LEU A 23 5.34 6.32 32.79
CA LEU A 23 5.64 6.19 34.19
C LEU A 23 4.93 4.95 34.74
N TYR A 24 5.71 4.05 35.30
CA TYR A 24 5.20 2.84 35.95
C TYR A 24 5.20 3.04 37.46
N PHE A 25 4.08 2.77 38.10
CA PHE A 25 3.95 2.84 39.55
C PHE A 25 3.86 1.43 40.13
N LEU A 26 4.54 1.23 41.23
CA LEU A 26 4.39 -0.02 41.99
C LEU A 26 2.93 -0.18 42.45
N HIS A 27 2.36 -1.36 42.22
CA HIS A 27 0.96 -1.67 42.55
C HIS A 27 0.62 -1.35 44.00
N ASP A 28 1.50 -1.72 44.95
CA ASP A 28 1.29 -1.50 46.37
C ASP A 28 1.21 0.00 46.72
N VAL A 29 2.00 0.83 46.06
CA VAL A 29 2.00 2.30 46.28
C VAL A 29 0.71 2.91 45.76
N VAL A 30 0.23 2.45 44.60
CA VAL A 30 -1.01 2.92 43.98
C VAL A 30 -2.23 2.46 44.81
N ALA A 31 -2.22 1.22 45.30
CA ALA A 31 -3.27 0.70 46.16
C ALA A 31 -3.36 1.46 47.48
N GLN A 32 -2.21 1.78 48.12
CA GLN A 32 -2.16 2.59 49.34
C GLN A 32 -2.64 4.01 49.14
N ALA A 33 -2.48 4.58 47.93
CA ALA A 33 -3.02 5.87 47.53
C ALA A 33 -4.51 5.88 47.20
N GLY A 34 -5.19 4.75 47.34
CA GLY A 34 -6.63 4.61 47.09
C GLY A 34 -7.01 4.38 45.63
N PHE A 35 -6.04 4.21 44.74
CA PHE A 35 -6.30 3.88 43.33
C PHE A 35 -6.36 2.35 43.17
N ASN A 36 -7.52 1.77 43.23
CA ASN A 36 -7.71 0.36 42.98
C ASN A 36 -8.03 0.14 41.50
N SER A 37 -7.18 -0.58 40.80
CA SER A 37 -7.49 -1.06 39.45
C SER A 37 -8.66 -2.06 39.52
N ARG A 38 -9.74 -1.79 38.78
CA ARG A 38 -10.90 -2.69 38.69
C ARG A 38 -10.70 -3.79 37.64
N SER A 39 -9.66 -3.69 36.83
CA SER A 39 -9.31 -4.66 35.82
C SER A 39 -7.82 -4.91 35.83
N MET A 40 -7.44 -6.16 35.65
CA MET A 40 -6.04 -6.59 35.57
C MET A 40 -5.89 -7.53 34.39
N HIS A 41 -4.82 -7.38 33.61
CA HIS A 41 -4.47 -8.30 32.55
C HIS A 41 -3.33 -9.21 33.05
N VAL A 42 -3.52 -10.50 32.91
CA VAL A 42 -2.52 -11.51 33.26
C VAL A 42 -2.01 -12.15 31.98
N LEU A 43 -0.71 -12.08 31.75
CA LEU A 43 -0.05 -12.68 30.60
C LEU A 43 0.66 -13.96 31.05
N LEU A 44 0.34 -15.07 30.39
CA LEU A 44 0.95 -16.37 30.65
C LEU A 44 1.74 -16.83 29.44
N ARG A 45 3.01 -17.16 29.65
CA ARG A 45 3.84 -17.83 28.65
C ARG A 45 3.83 -19.34 28.93
N THR A 46 3.47 -20.11 27.92
CA THR A 46 3.29 -21.56 28.03
C THR A 46 3.94 -22.30 26.88
N GLU A 47 4.35 -23.54 27.11
CA GLU A 47 4.87 -24.47 26.09
C GLU A 47 3.76 -25.34 25.47
N VAL A 48 2.58 -25.34 26.08
CA VAL A 48 1.40 -26.07 25.58
C VAL A 48 0.44 -25.08 24.89
N PRO A 49 -0.51 -25.57 24.08
CA PRO A 49 -1.48 -24.67 23.42
C PRO A 49 -2.20 -23.79 24.46
N PRO A 50 -2.17 -22.43 24.29
CA PRO A 50 -2.67 -21.51 25.33
C PRO A 50 -4.13 -21.77 25.75
N THR A 51 -4.98 -22.13 24.79
CA THR A 51 -6.40 -22.41 25.02
C THR A 51 -6.65 -23.62 25.94
N SER A 52 -5.71 -24.58 26.01
CA SER A 52 -5.81 -25.73 26.86
C SER A 52 -5.67 -25.41 28.35
N LEU A 53 -5.04 -24.28 28.68
CA LEU A 53 -4.84 -23.82 30.06
C LEU A 53 -6.00 -23.00 30.61
N THR A 54 -6.95 -22.61 29.79
CA THR A 54 -8.08 -21.76 30.20
C THR A 54 -8.83 -22.29 31.43
N PRO A 55 -9.20 -23.58 31.51
CA PRO A 55 -9.88 -24.12 32.71
C PRO A 55 -9.01 -24.02 33.97
N ALA A 56 -7.73 -24.41 33.87
CA ALA A 56 -6.81 -24.40 35.01
C ALA A 56 -6.53 -22.97 35.52
N VAL A 57 -6.42 -22.01 34.64
CA VAL A 57 -6.25 -20.59 35.00
C VAL A 57 -7.52 -20.08 35.70
N ARG A 58 -8.67 -20.41 35.17
CA ARG A 58 -9.96 -20.02 35.74
C ARG A 58 -10.17 -20.60 37.13
N ASP A 59 -9.88 -21.87 37.30
CA ASP A 59 -9.95 -22.55 38.59
C ASP A 59 -8.98 -21.96 39.62
N ALA A 60 -7.76 -21.61 39.19
CA ALA A 60 -6.78 -20.96 40.05
C ALA A 60 -7.25 -19.55 40.50
N VAL A 61 -7.83 -18.74 39.61
CA VAL A 61 -8.38 -17.41 39.97
C VAL A 61 -9.56 -17.58 40.93
N TRP A 62 -10.50 -18.51 40.65
CA TRP A 62 -11.67 -18.72 41.47
C TRP A 62 -11.35 -19.37 42.85
N SER A 63 -10.19 -20.02 42.95
CA SER A 63 -9.72 -20.49 44.26
C SER A 63 -9.31 -19.34 45.22
N LEU A 64 -8.95 -18.15 44.65
CA LEU A 64 -8.66 -16.97 45.42
C LEU A 64 -9.93 -16.19 45.75
N ASP A 65 -10.77 -15.96 44.75
CA ASP A 65 -12.09 -15.34 44.93
C ASP A 65 -13.03 -15.79 43.79
N ALA A 66 -14.08 -16.52 44.16
CA ALA A 66 -15.07 -17.05 43.24
C ALA A 66 -15.95 -15.96 42.58
N ALA A 67 -15.94 -14.73 43.10
CA ALA A 67 -16.67 -13.58 42.52
C ALA A 67 -15.89 -12.84 41.44
N LEU A 68 -14.61 -13.16 41.23
CA LEU A 68 -13.82 -12.49 40.17
C LEU A 68 -14.24 -13.01 38.79
N PRO A 69 -14.70 -12.10 37.90
CA PRO A 69 -14.96 -12.47 36.51
C PRO A 69 -13.64 -12.70 35.79
N VAL A 70 -13.49 -13.85 35.14
CA VAL A 70 -12.40 -14.12 34.20
C VAL A 70 -12.98 -13.97 32.79
N ASP A 71 -12.68 -12.85 32.17
CA ASP A 71 -13.17 -12.49 30.84
C ASP A 71 -12.01 -12.39 29.85
N GLU A 72 -12.33 -12.38 28.57
CA GLU A 72 -11.39 -12.17 27.46
C GLU A 72 -10.14 -13.06 27.47
N VAL A 73 -10.32 -14.37 27.76
CA VAL A 73 -9.20 -15.31 27.62
C VAL A 73 -8.90 -15.52 26.14
N ARG A 74 -7.78 -14.97 25.72
CA ARG A 74 -7.36 -14.92 24.30
C ARG A 74 -5.90 -15.32 24.16
N SER A 75 -5.57 -15.96 23.04
CA SER A 75 -4.17 -16.16 22.69
C SER A 75 -3.53 -14.85 22.23
N MET A 76 -2.20 -14.71 22.42
CA MET A 76 -1.47 -13.56 21.92
C MET A 76 -1.56 -13.45 20.38
N GLU A 77 -1.68 -14.60 19.70
CA GLU A 77 -1.87 -14.63 18.23
C GLU A 77 -3.19 -13.97 17.82
N GLU A 78 -4.28 -14.23 18.56
CA GLU A 78 -5.59 -13.58 18.31
C GLU A 78 -5.53 -12.08 18.58
N VAL A 79 -4.88 -11.67 19.66
CA VAL A 79 -4.69 -10.23 19.98
C VAL A 79 -3.89 -9.54 18.89
N LEU A 80 -2.81 -10.18 18.41
CA LEU A 80 -2.01 -9.63 17.31
C LEU A 80 -2.76 -9.63 15.98
N ALA A 81 -3.58 -10.64 15.72
CA ALA A 81 -4.40 -10.71 14.50
C ALA A 81 -5.42 -9.57 14.48
N ASP A 82 -6.10 -9.30 15.59
CA ASP A 82 -7.05 -8.20 15.72
C ASP A 82 -6.35 -6.83 15.58
N ALA A 83 -5.19 -6.66 16.22
CA ALA A 83 -4.42 -5.44 16.10
C ALA A 83 -3.98 -5.14 14.65
N ARG A 84 -3.74 -6.20 13.85
CA ARG A 84 -3.35 -6.10 12.43
C ARG A 84 -4.53 -6.06 11.47
N ALA A 85 -5.74 -6.38 11.92
CA ALA A 85 -6.91 -6.48 11.02
C ALA A 85 -7.21 -5.16 10.31
N ARG A 86 -7.22 -4.06 11.03
CA ARG A 86 -7.49 -2.72 10.48
C ARG A 86 -6.42 -2.24 9.49
N PRO A 87 -5.11 -2.27 9.81
CA PRO A 87 -4.06 -1.93 8.85
C PRO A 87 -4.11 -2.81 7.59
N ARG A 88 -4.31 -4.13 7.75
CA ARG A 88 -4.42 -5.07 6.64
C ARG A 88 -5.58 -4.76 5.72
N PHE A 89 -6.75 -4.43 6.27
CA PHE A 89 -7.93 -4.04 5.49
C PHE A 89 -7.66 -2.78 4.68
N LEU A 90 -7.07 -1.75 5.30
CA LEU A 90 -6.72 -0.51 4.60
C LEU A 90 -5.71 -0.75 3.47
N THR A 91 -4.69 -1.57 3.71
CA THR A 91 -3.69 -1.94 2.69
C THR A 91 -4.36 -2.67 1.51
N GLN A 92 -5.26 -3.60 1.77
CA GLN A 92 -5.99 -4.32 0.72
C GLN A 92 -6.89 -3.37 -0.09
N LEU A 93 -7.59 -2.46 0.59
CA LEU A 93 -8.45 -1.48 -0.05
C LEU A 93 -7.65 -0.52 -0.93
N LEU A 94 -6.56 0.03 -0.42
CA LEU A 94 -5.65 0.89 -1.18
C LEU A 94 -5.01 0.16 -2.36
N GLY A 95 -4.62 -1.10 -2.16
CA GLY A 95 -4.10 -1.95 -3.23
C GLY A 95 -5.11 -2.17 -4.36
N LEU A 96 -6.37 -2.41 -4.02
CA LEU A 96 -7.45 -2.52 -5.00
C LEU A 96 -7.64 -1.23 -5.79
N PHE A 97 -7.67 -0.08 -5.12
CA PHE A 97 -7.74 1.22 -5.79
C PHE A 97 -6.52 1.49 -6.67
N GLY A 98 -5.32 1.10 -6.23
CA GLY A 98 -4.10 1.19 -7.04
C GLY A 98 -4.20 0.37 -8.33
N ILE A 99 -4.71 -0.86 -8.26
CA ILE A 99 -4.94 -1.71 -9.44
C ILE A 99 -5.97 -1.08 -10.38
N LEU A 100 -7.09 -0.57 -9.85
CA LEU A 100 -8.11 0.11 -10.66
C LEU A 100 -7.55 1.35 -11.35
N ALA A 101 -6.78 2.17 -10.64
CA ALA A 101 -6.12 3.35 -11.19
C ALA A 101 -5.14 2.97 -12.32
N LEU A 102 -4.37 1.88 -12.13
CA LEU A 102 -3.45 1.35 -13.13
C LEU A 102 -4.18 0.90 -14.41
N VAL A 103 -5.30 0.19 -14.25
CA VAL A 103 -6.14 -0.22 -15.39
C VAL A 103 -6.69 0.98 -16.13
N LEU A 104 -7.23 1.97 -15.41
CA LEU A 104 -7.74 3.20 -16.02
C LEU A 104 -6.64 3.98 -16.74
N ALA A 105 -5.44 4.07 -16.17
CA ALA A 105 -4.29 4.69 -16.80
C ALA A 105 -3.88 3.97 -18.10
N ALA A 106 -3.87 2.62 -18.09
CA ALA A 106 -3.57 1.82 -19.27
C ALA A 106 -4.60 2.03 -20.39
N VAL A 107 -5.91 1.99 -20.05
CA VAL A 107 -7.00 2.22 -21.00
C VAL A 107 -6.97 3.64 -21.54
N GLY A 108 -6.75 4.63 -20.68
CA GLY A 108 -6.61 6.04 -21.09
C GLY A 108 -5.44 6.26 -22.04
N THR A 109 -4.27 5.72 -21.73
CA THR A 109 -3.08 5.78 -22.58
C THR A 109 -3.33 5.10 -23.93
N TYR A 110 -3.93 3.91 -23.91
CA TYR A 110 -4.31 3.19 -25.13
C TYR A 110 -5.26 4.01 -25.99
N GLY A 111 -6.31 4.61 -25.38
CA GLY A 111 -7.30 5.42 -26.10
C GLY A 111 -6.68 6.64 -26.78
N VAL A 112 -5.86 7.41 -26.05
CA VAL A 112 -5.17 8.60 -26.60
C VAL A 112 -4.22 8.21 -27.73
N MET A 113 -3.47 7.11 -27.55
CA MET A 113 -2.56 6.63 -28.59
C MET A 113 -3.29 6.14 -29.84
N SER A 114 -4.38 5.36 -29.68
CA SER A 114 -5.19 4.89 -30.79
C SER A 114 -5.76 6.06 -31.60
N TYR A 115 -6.31 7.06 -30.91
CA TYR A 115 -6.82 8.27 -31.54
C TYR A 115 -5.72 9.06 -32.29
N SER A 116 -4.55 9.21 -31.68
CA SER A 116 -3.42 9.89 -32.33
C SER A 116 -2.93 9.15 -33.59
N VAL A 117 -2.95 7.82 -33.56
CA VAL A 117 -2.60 6.98 -34.70
C VAL A 117 -3.62 7.15 -35.84
N GLU A 118 -4.92 7.08 -35.52
CA GLU A 118 -6.00 7.27 -36.51
C GLU A 118 -5.91 8.62 -37.21
N GLN A 119 -5.72 9.70 -36.45
CA GLN A 119 -5.57 11.05 -37.04
C GLN A 119 -4.38 11.19 -37.98
N ARG A 120 -3.30 10.46 -37.75
CA ARG A 120 -2.07 10.52 -38.54
C ARG A 120 -1.95 9.39 -39.56
N MET A 121 -2.95 8.54 -39.70
CA MET A 121 -2.89 7.34 -40.55
C MET A 121 -2.62 7.70 -42.02
N ARG A 122 -3.26 8.74 -42.53
CA ARG A 122 -3.04 9.25 -43.90
C ARG A 122 -1.59 9.76 -44.10
N GLU A 123 -1.05 10.51 -43.13
CA GLU A 123 0.33 11.00 -43.18
C GLU A 123 1.34 9.84 -43.17
N MET A 124 1.08 8.81 -42.33
CA MET A 124 1.90 7.62 -42.24
C MET A 124 1.84 6.79 -43.54
N GLY A 125 0.64 6.66 -44.16
CA GLY A 125 0.45 5.98 -45.43
C GLY A 125 1.26 6.64 -46.55
N ILE A 126 1.23 7.98 -46.64
CA ILE A 126 2.01 8.73 -47.61
C ILE A 126 3.53 8.53 -47.41
N ARG A 127 4.01 8.57 -46.17
CA ARG A 127 5.43 8.34 -45.85
C ARG A 127 5.92 6.93 -46.21
N ILE A 128 5.08 5.91 -45.94
CA ILE A 128 5.37 4.50 -46.28
C ILE A 128 5.39 4.37 -47.84
N ALA A 129 4.44 4.97 -48.53
CA ALA A 129 4.41 4.97 -50.01
C ALA A 129 5.63 5.66 -50.63
N LEU A 130 6.24 6.65 -49.95
CA LEU A 130 7.48 7.32 -50.30
C LEU A 130 8.74 6.56 -49.89
N GLY A 131 8.61 5.33 -49.32
CA GLY A 131 9.73 4.47 -48.99
C GLY A 131 10.24 4.56 -47.55
N ALA A 132 9.48 5.17 -46.62
CA ALA A 132 9.84 5.16 -45.21
C ALA A 132 9.72 3.75 -44.63
N GLU A 133 10.73 3.31 -43.89
CA GLU A 133 10.70 2.04 -43.18
C GLU A 133 9.63 2.02 -42.08
N ALA A 134 8.85 0.95 -42.01
CA ALA A 134 7.81 0.74 -40.98
C ALA A 134 8.37 0.83 -39.54
N GLY A 135 9.66 0.53 -39.35
CA GLY A 135 10.38 0.68 -38.10
C GLY A 135 10.50 2.12 -37.61
N THR A 136 10.77 3.05 -38.53
CA THR A 136 10.90 4.49 -38.26
C THR A 136 9.55 5.07 -37.79
N VAL A 137 8.45 4.67 -38.45
CA VAL A 137 7.11 5.13 -38.10
C VAL A 137 6.68 4.61 -36.72
N ARG A 138 7.01 3.35 -36.39
CA ARG A 138 6.78 2.77 -35.04
C ARG A 138 7.54 3.53 -33.97
N GLY A 139 8.82 3.80 -34.21
CA GLY A 139 9.67 4.50 -33.28
C GLY A 139 9.17 5.90 -32.95
N MET A 140 8.61 6.60 -33.95
CA MET A 140 8.07 7.95 -33.77
C MET A 140 6.81 7.94 -32.88
N ASN A 141 5.88 7.01 -33.13
CA ASN A 141 4.67 6.87 -32.33
C ASN A 141 4.97 6.44 -30.88
N LEU A 142 5.93 5.53 -30.71
CA LEU A 142 6.35 5.08 -29.39
C LEU A 142 7.01 6.23 -28.60
N ARG A 143 7.82 7.05 -29.28
CA ARG A 143 8.47 8.22 -28.67
C ARG A 143 7.45 9.27 -28.23
N ASP A 144 6.41 9.53 -29.03
CA ASP A 144 5.34 10.46 -28.68
C ASP A 144 4.56 9.95 -27.45
N GLY A 145 4.23 8.65 -27.39
CA GLY A 145 3.57 8.03 -26.24
C GLY A 145 4.41 8.02 -24.98
N LEU A 146 5.67 7.67 -25.10
CA LEU A 146 6.61 7.72 -23.98
C LEU A 146 6.82 9.16 -23.49
N GLY A 147 6.81 10.16 -24.38
CA GLY A 147 6.91 11.57 -24.01
C GLY A 147 5.77 12.00 -23.08
N VAL A 148 4.53 11.65 -23.42
CA VAL A 148 3.36 11.93 -22.57
C VAL A 148 3.46 11.17 -21.24
N ALA A 149 3.89 9.91 -21.28
CA ALA A 149 4.07 9.11 -20.08
C ALA A 149 5.14 9.68 -19.12
N VAL A 150 6.27 10.15 -19.67
CA VAL A 150 7.35 10.78 -18.87
C VAL A 150 6.87 12.07 -18.20
N ILE A 151 6.14 12.91 -18.92
CA ILE A 151 5.56 14.14 -18.35
C ILE A 151 4.56 13.78 -17.24
N GLY A 152 3.66 12.82 -17.49
CA GLY A 152 2.69 12.35 -16.51
C GLY A 152 3.35 11.75 -15.26
N LEU A 153 4.39 10.94 -15.44
CA LEU A 153 5.19 10.36 -14.36
C LEU A 153 5.90 11.46 -13.54
N GLY A 154 6.46 12.47 -14.21
CA GLY A 154 7.10 13.59 -13.52
C GLY A 154 6.13 14.37 -12.65
N ILE A 155 4.96 14.73 -13.19
CA ILE A 155 3.90 15.43 -12.44
C ILE A 155 3.38 14.53 -11.30
N GLY A 156 3.15 13.25 -11.57
CA GLY A 156 2.69 12.28 -10.57
C GLY A 156 3.69 12.09 -9.43
N LEU A 157 4.98 12.01 -9.73
CA LEU A 157 6.04 11.88 -8.73
C LEU A 157 6.16 13.12 -7.85
N LEU A 158 6.08 14.32 -8.46
CA LEU A 158 6.06 15.58 -7.70
C LEU A 158 4.83 15.68 -6.82
N GLY A 159 3.67 15.26 -7.32
CA GLY A 159 2.44 15.20 -6.53
C GLY A 159 2.54 14.20 -5.37
N ALA A 160 3.11 13.02 -5.60
CA ALA A 160 3.33 12.02 -4.57
C ALA A 160 4.28 12.53 -3.48
N LEU A 161 5.37 13.20 -3.84
CA LEU A 161 6.29 13.82 -2.89
C LEU A 161 5.62 14.94 -2.07
N ALA A 162 4.79 15.76 -2.69
CA ALA A 162 4.07 16.82 -1.99
C ALA A 162 3.01 16.27 -1.00
N LEU A 163 2.36 15.15 -1.36
CA LEU A 163 1.35 14.51 -0.52
C LEU A 163 1.93 13.56 0.52
N SER A 164 3.17 13.10 0.35
CA SER A 164 3.80 12.15 1.28
C SER A 164 3.86 12.70 2.70
N GLY A 165 4.17 14.00 2.88
CA GLY A 165 4.18 14.65 4.18
C GLY A 165 2.81 14.71 4.87
N VAL A 166 1.71 14.77 4.12
CA VAL A 166 0.35 14.71 4.68
C VAL A 166 -0.01 13.28 5.10
N MET A 167 0.53 12.29 4.39
CA MET A 167 0.27 10.88 4.68
C MET A 167 1.14 10.33 5.82
N GLU A 168 2.20 11.00 6.20
CA GLU A 168 3.10 10.58 7.28
C GLU A 168 2.36 10.34 8.62
N SER A 169 1.29 11.09 8.86
CA SER A 169 0.41 10.90 10.03
C SER A 169 -0.50 9.67 9.95
N VAL A 170 -0.64 9.07 8.77
CA VAL A 170 -1.53 7.91 8.48
C VAL A 170 -0.73 6.65 8.17
N LEU A 171 0.48 6.78 7.67
CA LEU A 171 1.40 5.67 7.40
C LEU A 171 2.23 5.35 8.65
N TYR A 172 1.95 4.20 9.24
CA TYR A 172 2.68 3.68 10.37
C TYR A 172 3.75 2.68 9.92
N GLY A 173 5.00 2.91 10.32
CA GLY A 173 6.08 1.92 10.20
C GLY A 173 6.78 1.83 8.83
N VAL A 174 6.44 2.71 7.89
CA VAL A 174 7.18 2.90 6.62
C VAL A 174 7.48 4.37 6.49
N ASP A 175 8.74 4.72 6.20
CA ASP A 175 9.09 6.09 5.86
C ASP A 175 8.25 6.53 4.66
N ALA A 176 7.61 7.70 4.78
CA ALA A 176 6.76 8.27 3.72
C ALA A 176 7.52 8.44 2.37
N THR A 177 8.83 8.31 2.39
CA THR A 177 9.75 8.40 1.25
C THR A 177 10.57 7.13 1.05
N ASP A 178 9.95 5.94 1.15
CA ASP A 178 10.65 4.68 0.86
C ASP A 178 11.15 4.66 -0.59
N LEU A 179 12.48 4.62 -0.76
CA LEU A 179 13.16 4.66 -2.06
C LEU A 179 12.71 3.50 -2.96
N VAL A 180 12.43 2.33 -2.39
CA VAL A 180 12.02 1.14 -3.16
C VAL A 180 10.67 1.42 -3.81
N THR A 181 9.73 1.98 -3.08
CA THR A 181 8.39 2.35 -3.58
C THR A 181 8.48 3.47 -4.61
N PHE A 182 9.25 4.53 -4.34
CA PHE A 182 9.42 5.66 -5.26
C PHE A 182 10.14 5.32 -6.56
N VAL A 183 10.86 4.22 -6.64
CA VAL A 183 11.48 3.72 -7.87
C VAL A 183 10.61 2.65 -8.54
N SER A 184 10.08 1.71 -7.79
CA SER A 184 9.35 0.56 -8.36
C SER A 184 8.00 0.96 -8.97
N VAL A 185 7.26 1.87 -8.33
CA VAL A 185 5.96 2.32 -8.85
C VAL A 185 6.08 3.09 -10.16
N PRO A 186 6.96 4.09 -10.32
CA PRO A 186 7.20 4.74 -11.62
C PRO A 186 7.68 3.77 -12.71
N LEU A 187 8.55 2.81 -12.39
CA LEU A 187 8.98 1.78 -13.34
C LEU A 187 7.82 0.90 -13.80
N LEU A 188 6.96 0.48 -12.88
CA LEU A 188 5.76 -0.28 -13.20
C LEU A 188 4.82 0.53 -14.12
N LEU A 189 4.55 1.80 -13.78
CA LEU A 189 3.72 2.69 -14.57
C LEU A 189 4.31 2.94 -15.97
N ALA A 190 5.62 3.15 -16.06
CA ALA A 190 6.31 3.29 -17.35
C ALA A 190 6.20 2.02 -18.19
N GLY A 191 6.32 0.84 -17.58
CA GLY A 191 6.13 -0.46 -18.23
C GLY A 191 4.70 -0.63 -18.77
N VAL A 192 3.70 -0.31 -17.98
CA VAL A 192 2.29 -0.36 -18.40
C VAL A 192 2.01 0.63 -19.53
N ALA A 193 2.51 1.87 -19.44
CA ALA A 193 2.37 2.86 -20.49
C ALA A 193 3.06 2.41 -21.80
N ALA A 194 4.24 1.81 -21.71
CA ALA A 194 4.94 1.26 -22.87
C ALA A 194 4.14 0.13 -23.54
N VAL A 195 3.58 -0.81 -22.77
CA VAL A 195 2.74 -1.89 -23.29
C VAL A 195 1.45 -1.35 -23.91
N ALA A 196 0.77 -0.41 -23.22
CA ALA A 196 -0.44 0.23 -23.71
C ALA A 196 -0.23 1.00 -25.03
N SER A 197 0.96 1.60 -25.21
CA SER A 197 1.32 2.32 -26.43
C SER A 197 1.81 1.39 -27.56
N TRP A 198 2.31 0.22 -27.22
CA TRP A 198 2.86 -0.75 -28.18
C TRP A 198 1.80 -1.31 -29.12
N ILE A 199 0.62 -1.64 -28.62
CA ILE A 199 -0.45 -2.25 -29.41
C ILE A 199 -0.95 -1.30 -30.53
N PRO A 200 -1.28 -0.01 -30.28
CA PRO A 200 -1.63 0.93 -31.33
C PRO A 200 -0.49 1.15 -32.34
N ALA A 201 0.75 1.24 -31.86
CA ALA A 201 1.92 1.40 -32.70
C ALA A 201 2.13 0.21 -33.68
N LEU A 202 1.83 -1.00 -33.24
CA LEU A 202 1.84 -2.18 -34.11
C LEU A 202 0.72 -2.13 -35.16
N ARG A 203 -0.47 -1.64 -34.81
CA ARG A 203 -1.60 -1.51 -35.74
C ARG A 203 -1.30 -0.48 -36.84
N ALA A 204 -0.67 0.63 -36.46
CA ALA A 204 -0.29 1.68 -37.42
C ALA A 204 0.58 1.20 -38.60
N THR A 205 1.35 0.13 -38.40
CA THR A 205 2.26 -0.41 -39.45
C THR A 205 1.69 -1.55 -40.26
N ARG A 206 0.49 -2.05 -39.94
CA ARG A 206 -0.21 -3.10 -40.70
C ARG A 206 -1.26 -2.56 -41.67
N VAL A 207 -1.40 -1.25 -41.80
CA VAL A 207 -2.35 -0.62 -42.69
C VAL A 207 -1.84 -0.74 -44.13
N ASP A 208 -2.67 -1.29 -45.01
CA ASP A 208 -2.37 -1.37 -46.43
C ASP A 208 -2.47 0.03 -47.07
N PRO A 209 -1.37 0.58 -47.63
CA PRO A 209 -1.37 1.91 -48.24
C PRO A 209 -2.43 2.08 -49.34
N VAL A 210 -2.85 0.99 -49.96
CA VAL A 210 -3.82 0.96 -51.05
C VAL A 210 -5.26 1.18 -50.54
N GLU A 211 -5.60 0.69 -49.34
CA GLU A 211 -6.92 0.93 -48.72
C GLU A 211 -7.11 2.35 -48.26
N VAL A 212 -6.06 2.98 -47.70
CA VAL A 212 -6.12 4.35 -47.20
C VAL A 212 -6.30 5.39 -48.34
N LEU A 213 -5.86 5.05 -49.54
CA LEU A 213 -6.02 5.93 -50.73
C LEU A 213 -7.34 5.67 -51.49
N LYS A 214 -8.11 4.64 -51.15
CA LYS A 214 -9.40 4.28 -51.78
C LYS A 214 -10.63 4.80 -51.05
N GLU A 215 -10.52 5.24 -49.81
CA GLU A 215 -11.63 5.84 -49.04
C GLU A 215 -11.81 7.34 -49.41
N GLU A 216 -12.10 7.61 -50.70
CA GLU A 216 -12.74 8.85 -51.15
C GLU A 216 -14.11 8.51 -51.77
#